data_5e4160d002681f9369c407a957638b2b
#
_entry.id   5e4160d002681f9369c407a957638b2b
#
_cell.length_a   1.000
_cell.length_b   1.000
_cell.length_c   1.000
_cell.angle_alpha   90.00
_cell.angle_beta   90.00
_cell.angle_gamma   90.00
#
_symmetry.space_group_name_H-M   'P 1'
#
loop_
_entity.id
_entity.type
_entity.pdbx_description
1 polymer ?
#
loop_
_entity_poly.entity_id
_entity_poly.type
_entity_poly.pdbx_seq_one_letter_code
_entity_poly.pdbx_strand_id
1 'polypeptide(L)'
;MNTETKPKKKSKLDIDSNYDLRLVSTLSPALRWILVLPIAFLAMFVIQIGYGFIVKLILSNFAQDGIVSIIGNSTVMLAKYTVFVIAATSTAPVARNKKFIVAIVSALIGALLCVGGTAIAISVAVSTDNTMLISTFVASMVGLLLGIWKVRSSISKPVVEENKASQL
;
A
#
# COMPACT_ATOMS: atom_id res chain seq x y z
N MET A 1 -36.81 -21.60 -12.43
CA MET A 1 -36.28 -21.51 -11.07
C MET A 1 -35.24 -20.38 -11.09
N ASN A 2 -35.69 -19.12 -10.84
CA ASN A 2 -34.81 -17.94 -10.90
C ASN A 2 -34.09 -17.83 -9.57
N THR A 3 -32.82 -18.21 -9.52
CA THR A 3 -31.96 -17.92 -8.38
C THR A 3 -31.61 -16.44 -8.38
N GLU A 4 -32.38 -15.63 -7.63
CA GLU A 4 -32.03 -14.26 -7.31
C GLU A 4 -30.71 -14.27 -6.53
N THR A 5 -29.60 -13.95 -7.22
CA THR A 5 -28.31 -13.69 -6.57
C THR A 5 -28.42 -12.39 -5.78
N LYS A 6 -28.60 -12.52 -4.45
CA LYS A 6 -28.56 -11.36 -3.53
C LYS A 6 -27.32 -10.50 -3.79
N PRO A 7 -27.46 -9.17 -3.94
CA PRO A 7 -26.33 -8.29 -4.18
C PRO A 7 -25.30 -8.41 -3.05
N LYS A 8 -24.07 -8.74 -3.40
CA LYS A 8 -22.95 -8.93 -2.47
C LYS A 8 -22.72 -7.65 -1.70
N LYS A 9 -22.92 -7.64 -0.38
CA LYS A 9 -22.71 -6.46 0.50
C LYS A 9 -21.26 -6.00 0.38
N LYS A 10 -21.04 -4.80 -0.18
CA LYS A 10 -19.70 -4.23 -0.41
C LYS A 10 -19.04 -3.94 0.93
N SER A 11 -17.78 -4.31 1.09
CA SER A 11 -16.99 -4.07 2.30
C SER A 11 -16.71 -2.57 2.51
N LYS A 12 -16.58 -2.13 3.76
CA LYS A 12 -16.15 -0.75 4.08
C LYS A 12 -14.71 -0.46 3.65
N LEU A 13 -13.90 -1.50 3.47
CA LEU A 13 -12.51 -1.39 3.00
C LEU A 13 -12.39 -1.40 1.48
N ASP A 14 -13.50 -1.52 0.74
CA ASP A 14 -13.48 -1.46 -0.71
C ASP A 14 -13.20 -0.03 -1.20
N ILE A 15 -12.49 0.06 -2.32
CA ILE A 15 -12.24 1.31 -3.04
C ILE A 15 -13.40 1.51 -4.03
N ASP A 16 -14.02 2.67 -4.01
CA ASP A 16 -15.14 3.00 -4.88
C ASP A 16 -14.71 3.38 -6.31
N SER A 17 -15.69 3.73 -7.17
CA SER A 17 -15.47 4.13 -8.55
C SER A 17 -14.60 5.40 -8.70
N ASN A 18 -14.55 6.27 -7.68
CA ASN A 18 -13.72 7.47 -7.63
C ASN A 18 -12.30 7.20 -7.10
N TYR A 19 -11.98 5.93 -6.84
CA TYR A 19 -10.74 5.53 -6.17
C TYR A 19 -10.66 6.06 -4.73
N ASP A 20 -11.81 6.16 -4.04
CA ASP A 20 -11.90 6.56 -2.63
C ASP A 20 -12.13 5.33 -1.75
N LEU A 21 -11.44 5.30 -0.60
CA LEU A 21 -11.67 4.29 0.41
C LEU A 21 -13.05 4.54 1.06
N ARG A 22 -13.98 3.61 0.95
CA ARG A 22 -15.37 3.75 1.46
C ARG A 22 -15.43 4.09 2.94
N LEU A 23 -14.48 3.62 3.72
CA LEU A 23 -14.41 3.90 5.15
C LEU A 23 -14.34 5.40 5.46
N VAL A 24 -13.63 6.16 4.62
CA VAL A 24 -13.39 7.60 4.82
C VAL A 24 -14.14 8.48 3.83
N SER A 25 -14.88 7.92 2.87
CA SER A 25 -15.59 8.68 1.83
C SER A 25 -16.69 9.55 2.41
N THR A 26 -17.25 9.20 3.59
CA THR A 26 -18.29 9.96 4.29
C THR A 26 -17.75 11.12 5.13
N LEU A 27 -16.44 11.22 5.32
CA LEU A 27 -15.81 12.27 6.11
C LEU A 27 -15.64 13.56 5.30
N SER A 28 -15.59 14.70 6.01
CA SER A 28 -15.31 15.98 5.37
C SER A 28 -13.96 15.98 4.67
N PRO A 29 -13.78 16.72 3.54
CA PRO A 29 -12.50 16.77 2.81
C PRO A 29 -11.32 17.19 3.67
N ALA A 30 -11.50 18.15 4.58
CA ALA A 30 -10.45 18.58 5.50
C ALA A 30 -9.98 17.46 6.42
N LEU A 31 -10.91 16.70 7.00
CA LEU A 31 -10.60 15.57 7.87
C LEU A 31 -9.89 14.46 7.09
N ARG A 32 -10.30 14.22 5.84
CA ARG A 32 -9.65 13.23 4.97
C ARG A 32 -8.20 13.59 4.68
N TRP A 33 -7.87 14.89 4.47
CA TRP A 33 -6.47 15.32 4.29
C TRP A 33 -5.61 15.05 5.52
N ILE A 34 -6.14 15.32 6.72
CA ILE A 34 -5.44 15.02 7.99
C ILE A 34 -5.20 13.52 8.14
N LEU A 35 -6.15 12.68 7.68
CA LEU A 35 -6.09 11.22 7.81
C LEU A 35 -5.25 10.52 6.74
N VAL A 36 -4.83 11.20 5.66
CA VAL A 36 -4.04 10.57 4.58
C VAL A 36 -2.80 9.85 5.12
N LEU A 37 -1.96 10.56 5.86
CA LEU A 37 -0.73 9.96 6.40
C LEU A 37 -1.01 8.94 7.51
N PRO A 38 -1.82 9.23 8.54
CA PRO A 38 -2.15 8.24 9.56
C PRO A 38 -2.70 6.92 8.99
N ILE A 39 -3.60 6.98 8.00
CA ILE A 39 -4.16 5.76 7.38
C ILE A 39 -3.08 5.04 6.56
N ALA A 40 -2.23 5.76 5.83
CA ALA A 40 -1.14 5.16 5.08
C ALA A 40 -0.14 4.45 6.00
N PHE A 41 0.23 5.06 7.14
CA PHE A 41 1.09 4.44 8.15
C PHE A 41 0.41 3.24 8.81
N LEU A 42 -0.88 3.35 9.15
CA LEU A 42 -1.64 2.23 9.70
C LEU A 42 -1.66 1.04 8.74
N ALA A 43 -1.85 1.30 7.44
CA ALA A 43 -1.82 0.26 6.42
C ALA A 43 -0.44 -0.42 6.33
N MET A 44 0.66 0.36 6.39
CA MET A 44 2.02 -0.21 6.49
C MET A 44 2.20 -1.07 7.73
N PHE A 45 1.67 -0.62 8.87
CA PHE A 45 1.76 -1.33 10.14
C PHE A 45 1.00 -2.65 10.10
N VAL A 46 -0.20 -2.67 9.51
CA VAL A 46 -0.99 -3.89 9.30
C VAL A 46 -0.22 -4.90 8.43
N ILE A 47 0.43 -4.45 7.35
CA ILE A 47 1.28 -5.31 6.52
C ILE A 47 2.47 -5.82 7.30
N GLN A 48 3.13 -4.97 8.12
CA GLN A 48 4.26 -5.39 8.95
C GLN A 48 3.87 -6.48 9.95
N ILE A 49 2.74 -6.32 10.63
CA ILE A 49 2.27 -7.32 11.62
C ILE A 49 1.76 -8.56 10.90
N GLY A 50 0.84 -8.42 9.93
CA GLY A 50 0.20 -9.57 9.28
C GLY A 50 1.17 -10.34 8.40
N TYR A 51 1.62 -9.71 7.32
CA TYR A 51 2.49 -10.35 6.34
C TYR A 51 3.90 -10.58 6.88
N GLY A 52 4.46 -9.59 7.61
CA GLY A 52 5.77 -9.73 8.23
C GLY A 52 5.83 -10.85 9.26
N PHE A 53 4.77 -11.07 10.04
CA PHE A 53 4.70 -12.18 10.98
C PHE A 53 4.68 -13.54 10.27
N ILE A 54 3.90 -13.68 9.18
CA ILE A 54 3.86 -14.91 8.38
C ILE A 54 5.24 -15.21 7.79
N VAL A 55 5.88 -14.20 7.18
CA VAL A 55 7.23 -14.34 6.62
C VAL A 55 8.23 -14.74 7.71
N LYS A 56 8.18 -14.11 8.89
CA LYS A 56 9.04 -14.44 10.01
C LYS A 56 8.86 -15.89 10.48
N LEU A 57 7.63 -16.39 10.54
CA LEU A 57 7.37 -17.80 10.87
C LEU A 57 7.98 -18.75 9.85
N ILE A 58 7.86 -18.44 8.56
CA ILE A 58 8.47 -19.26 7.49
C ILE A 58 9.99 -19.22 7.60
N LEU A 59 10.56 -18.05 7.85
CA LEU A 59 12.01 -17.84 7.92
C LEU A 59 12.65 -18.34 9.21
N SER A 60 11.88 -18.69 10.25
CA SER A 60 12.42 -19.15 11.54
C SER A 60 13.35 -20.38 11.43
N ASN A 61 13.19 -21.18 10.37
CA ASN A 61 14.00 -22.37 10.10
C ASN A 61 15.20 -22.11 9.15
N PHE A 62 15.42 -20.86 8.73
CA PHE A 62 16.50 -20.48 7.79
C PHE A 62 17.49 -19.55 8.48
N ALA A 63 18.73 -19.54 7.99
CA ALA A 63 19.74 -18.59 8.44
C ALA A 63 19.28 -17.14 8.17
N GLN A 64 19.51 -16.25 9.14
CA GLN A 64 19.01 -14.86 9.06
C GLN A 64 19.71 -14.05 7.95
N ASP A 65 20.94 -14.40 7.62
CA ASP A 65 21.78 -13.83 6.56
C ASP A 65 21.67 -14.59 5.23
N GLY A 66 20.87 -15.66 5.19
CA GLY A 66 20.65 -16.46 4.00
C GLY A 66 19.81 -15.76 2.94
N ILE A 67 19.97 -16.18 1.68
CA ILE A 67 19.22 -15.65 0.52
C ILE A 67 17.70 -15.70 0.74
N VAL A 68 17.20 -16.77 1.38
CA VAL A 68 15.76 -16.92 1.67
C VAL A 68 15.26 -15.82 2.60
N SER A 69 16.06 -15.46 3.63
CA SER A 69 15.74 -14.38 4.56
C SER A 69 15.77 -13.02 3.87
N ILE A 70 16.75 -12.78 2.99
CA ILE A 70 16.84 -11.55 2.20
C ILE A 70 15.60 -11.37 1.31
N ILE A 71 15.21 -12.41 0.57
CA ILE A 71 14.03 -12.39 -0.29
C ILE A 71 12.77 -12.18 0.54
N GLY A 72 12.59 -12.91 1.65
CA GLY A 72 11.43 -12.78 2.52
C GLY A 72 11.26 -11.37 3.07
N ASN A 73 12.32 -10.79 3.64
CA ASN A 73 12.28 -9.43 4.17
C ASN A 73 12.05 -8.37 3.06
N SER A 74 12.66 -8.58 1.88
CA SER A 74 12.47 -7.69 0.73
C SER A 74 11.02 -7.70 0.25
N THR A 75 10.33 -8.84 0.23
CA THR A 75 8.90 -8.91 -0.15
C THR A 75 7.99 -8.19 0.84
N VAL A 76 8.31 -8.23 2.15
CA VAL A 76 7.58 -7.45 3.16
C VAL A 76 7.75 -5.96 2.91
N MET A 77 8.97 -5.49 2.64
CA MET A 77 9.25 -4.08 2.35
C MET A 77 8.55 -3.62 1.08
N LEU A 78 8.61 -4.40 0.01
CA LEU A 78 7.90 -4.14 -1.23
C LEU A 78 6.38 -3.98 -0.99
N ALA A 79 5.76 -4.90 -0.25
CA ALA A 79 4.34 -4.86 0.06
C ALA A 79 3.96 -3.64 0.89
N LYS A 80 4.76 -3.29 1.92
CA LYS A 80 4.54 -2.11 2.78
C LYS A 80 4.46 -0.82 1.98
N TYR A 81 5.46 -0.58 1.15
CA TYR A 81 5.55 0.67 0.40
C TYR A 81 4.53 0.73 -0.74
N THR A 82 4.19 -0.41 -1.36
CA THR A 82 3.08 -0.49 -2.32
C THR A 82 1.75 -0.09 -1.67
N VAL A 83 1.44 -0.69 -0.51
CA VAL A 83 0.18 -0.42 0.22
C VAL A 83 0.15 1.00 0.77
N PHE A 84 1.29 1.56 1.19
CA PHE A 84 1.40 2.96 1.62
C PHE A 84 0.89 3.92 0.54
N VAL A 85 1.40 3.81 -0.70
CA VAL A 85 0.98 4.66 -1.82
C VAL A 85 -0.50 4.49 -2.12
N ILE A 86 -1.00 3.24 -2.15
CA ILE A 86 -2.41 2.95 -2.42
C ILE A 86 -3.31 3.54 -1.33
N ALA A 87 -2.98 3.34 -0.05
CA ALA A 87 -3.76 3.82 1.08
C ALA A 87 -3.78 5.35 1.14
N ALA A 88 -2.64 6.01 0.97
CA ALA A 88 -2.57 7.46 0.91
C ALA A 88 -3.43 8.02 -0.23
N THR A 89 -3.32 7.43 -1.42
CA THR A 89 -4.05 7.89 -2.60
C THR A 89 -5.56 7.67 -2.48
N SER A 90 -6.00 6.53 -1.94
CA SER A 90 -7.43 6.23 -1.77
C SER A 90 -8.08 7.04 -0.65
N THR A 91 -7.31 7.55 0.30
CA THR A 91 -7.81 8.40 1.38
C THR A 91 -7.94 9.86 0.96
N ALA A 92 -7.07 10.36 0.08
CA ALA A 92 -7.03 11.76 -0.34
C ALA A 92 -8.34 12.18 -1.03
N PRO A 93 -8.97 13.30 -0.61
CA PRO A 93 -10.26 13.78 -1.14
C PRO A 93 -10.08 14.57 -2.44
N VAL A 94 -9.56 13.93 -3.47
CA VAL A 94 -9.34 14.55 -4.79
C VAL A 94 -10.09 13.79 -5.87
N ALA A 95 -10.45 14.51 -6.94
CA ALA A 95 -11.10 13.89 -8.11
C ALA A 95 -10.21 12.78 -8.71
N ARG A 96 -10.83 11.76 -9.28
CA ARG A 96 -10.17 10.57 -9.83
C ARG A 96 -9.00 10.89 -10.77
N ASN A 97 -9.15 11.89 -11.63
CA ASN A 97 -8.11 12.33 -12.58
C ASN A 97 -6.86 12.92 -11.89
N LYS A 98 -7.00 13.44 -10.66
CA LYS A 98 -5.90 14.00 -9.84
C LYS A 98 -5.27 12.98 -8.91
N LYS A 99 -5.83 11.78 -8.74
CA LYS A 99 -5.29 10.73 -7.88
C LYS A 99 -3.87 10.31 -8.24
N PHE A 100 -3.53 10.35 -9.52
CA PHE A 100 -2.17 10.04 -9.98
C PHE A 100 -1.12 11.00 -9.40
N ILE A 101 -1.43 12.31 -9.30
CA ILE A 101 -0.53 13.30 -8.69
C ILE A 101 -0.34 12.97 -7.20
N VAL A 102 -1.42 12.64 -6.50
CA VAL A 102 -1.34 12.24 -5.09
C VAL A 102 -0.49 10.99 -4.91
N ALA A 103 -0.59 10.01 -5.82
CA ALA A 103 0.25 8.81 -5.78
C ALA A 103 1.75 9.15 -5.91
N ILE A 104 2.11 10.07 -6.81
CA ILE A 104 3.50 10.54 -6.96
C ILE A 104 3.97 11.24 -5.69
N VAL A 105 3.19 12.19 -5.15
CA VAL A 105 3.54 12.92 -3.92
C VAL A 105 3.69 11.95 -2.74
N SER A 106 2.77 11.00 -2.59
CA SER A 106 2.86 9.98 -1.55
C SER A 106 4.10 9.10 -1.71
N ALA A 107 4.45 8.74 -2.94
CA ALA A 107 5.67 7.97 -3.21
C ALA A 107 6.94 8.76 -2.89
N LEU A 108 6.98 10.07 -3.14
CA LEU A 108 8.10 10.92 -2.74
C LEU A 108 8.25 10.97 -1.22
N ILE A 109 7.14 11.11 -0.48
CA ILE A 109 7.16 11.03 0.99
C ILE A 109 7.66 9.65 1.43
N GLY A 110 7.17 8.57 0.82
CA GLY A 110 7.62 7.21 1.10
C GLY A 110 9.12 7.00 0.81
N ALA A 111 9.64 7.61 -0.26
CA ALA A 111 11.07 7.57 -0.59
C ALA A 111 11.92 8.28 0.47
N LEU A 112 11.49 9.47 0.93
CA LEU A 112 12.17 10.19 2.02
C LEU A 112 12.18 9.38 3.31
N LEU A 113 11.07 8.72 3.65
CA LEU A 113 10.99 7.83 4.81
C LEU A 113 11.92 6.63 4.67
N CYS A 114 12.02 6.05 3.46
CA CYS A 114 12.90 4.93 3.18
C CYS A 114 14.38 5.35 3.32
N VAL A 115 14.77 6.47 2.73
CA VAL A 115 16.13 7.01 2.82
C VAL A 115 16.49 7.33 4.28
N GLY A 116 15.59 8.05 4.98
CA GLY A 116 15.79 8.40 6.39
C GLY A 116 15.90 7.17 7.29
N GLY A 117 15.02 6.20 7.12
CA GLY A 117 15.06 4.93 7.86
C GLY A 117 16.35 4.13 7.59
N THR A 118 16.81 4.09 6.34
CA THR A 118 18.07 3.43 5.97
C THR A 118 19.27 4.16 6.57
N ALA A 119 19.29 5.50 6.53
CA ALA A 119 20.35 6.29 7.14
C ALA A 119 20.45 6.07 8.65
N ILE A 120 19.30 6.02 9.35
CA ILE A 120 19.25 5.71 10.78
C ILE A 120 19.76 4.27 11.02
N ALA A 121 19.32 3.29 10.22
CA ALA A 121 19.79 1.92 10.35
C ALA A 121 21.31 1.81 10.23
N ILE A 122 21.93 2.50 9.29
CA ILE A 122 23.40 2.55 9.13
C ILE A 122 24.08 3.21 10.34
N SER A 123 23.49 4.27 10.89
CA SER A 123 24.10 5.02 12.00
C SER A 123 24.05 4.28 13.34
N VAL A 124 23.05 3.42 13.54
CA VAL A 124 22.82 2.72 14.83
C VAL A 124 23.41 1.30 14.83
N ALA A 125 23.54 0.66 13.67
CA ALA A 125 23.99 -0.72 13.58
C ALA A 125 25.50 -0.82 13.64
N VAL A 126 26.01 -1.53 14.66
CA VAL A 126 27.44 -1.84 14.84
C VAL A 126 27.96 -2.83 13.80
N SER A 127 27.08 -3.66 13.23
CA SER A 127 27.37 -4.57 12.10
C SER A 127 26.09 -4.76 11.29
N THR A 128 25.94 -4.03 10.20
CA THR A 128 24.78 -4.21 9.31
C THR A 128 25.21 -5.12 8.15
N ASP A 129 24.41 -6.15 7.90
CA ASP A 129 24.54 -6.89 6.64
C ASP A 129 24.17 -5.96 5.48
N ASN A 130 25.18 -5.45 4.79
CA ASN A 130 25.01 -4.53 3.67
C ASN A 130 24.13 -5.12 2.57
N THR A 131 24.16 -6.43 2.35
CA THR A 131 23.35 -7.10 1.33
C THR A 131 21.87 -7.03 1.67
N MET A 132 21.52 -7.30 2.92
CA MET A 132 20.14 -7.21 3.39
C MET A 132 19.63 -5.77 3.36
N LEU A 133 20.47 -4.80 3.77
CA LEU A 133 20.11 -3.38 3.76
C LEU A 133 19.84 -2.88 2.32
N ILE A 134 20.75 -3.17 1.40
CA ILE A 134 20.61 -2.77 -0.01
C ILE A 134 19.36 -3.44 -0.63
N SER A 135 19.17 -4.73 -0.39
CA SER A 135 18.06 -5.49 -0.94
C SER A 135 16.70 -4.93 -0.44
N THR A 136 16.56 -4.66 0.85
CA THR A 136 15.36 -4.09 1.43
C THR A 136 15.10 -2.66 0.96
N PHE A 137 16.16 -1.85 0.78
CA PHE A 137 16.06 -0.51 0.21
C PHE A 137 15.56 -0.55 -1.23
N VAL A 138 16.18 -1.37 -2.08
CA VAL A 138 15.76 -1.55 -3.48
C VAL A 138 14.31 -2.05 -3.55
N ALA A 139 13.95 -3.05 -2.75
CA ALA A 139 12.58 -3.57 -2.69
C ALA A 139 11.57 -2.50 -2.27
N SER A 140 11.94 -1.60 -1.35
CA SER A 140 11.11 -0.47 -0.95
C SER A 140 10.88 0.50 -2.10
N MET A 141 11.92 0.85 -2.86
CA MET A 141 11.80 1.72 -4.04
C MET A 141 10.93 1.08 -5.13
N VAL A 142 11.12 -0.21 -5.41
CA VAL A 142 10.25 -0.96 -6.33
C VAL A 142 8.82 -0.98 -5.83
N GLY A 143 8.59 -1.14 -4.53
CA GLY A 143 7.26 -1.08 -3.92
C GLY A 143 6.55 0.24 -4.15
N LEU A 144 7.25 1.39 -4.02
CA LEU A 144 6.71 2.70 -4.33
C LEU A 144 6.29 2.82 -5.80
N LEU A 145 7.14 2.36 -6.72
CA LEU A 145 6.85 2.38 -8.17
C LEU A 145 5.64 1.49 -8.51
N LEU A 146 5.57 0.29 -7.92
CA LEU A 146 4.42 -0.59 -8.08
C LEU A 146 3.13 0.04 -7.53
N GLY A 147 3.20 0.77 -6.42
CA GLY A 147 2.07 1.54 -5.88
C GLY A 147 1.56 2.58 -6.88
N ILE A 148 2.46 3.40 -7.45
CA ILE A 148 2.13 4.38 -8.49
C ILE A 148 1.51 3.69 -9.71
N TRP A 149 2.15 2.63 -10.20
CA TRP A 149 1.66 1.88 -11.36
C TRP A 149 0.26 1.29 -11.13
N LYS A 150 0.03 0.71 -9.95
CA LYS A 150 -1.27 0.14 -9.57
C LYS A 150 -2.36 1.20 -9.55
N VAL A 151 -2.09 2.36 -8.95
CA VAL A 151 -3.01 3.51 -8.93
C VAL A 151 -3.32 3.96 -10.37
N ARG A 152 -2.28 4.17 -11.19
CA ARG A 152 -2.44 4.57 -12.60
C ARG A 152 -3.30 3.58 -13.37
N SER A 153 -2.99 2.30 -13.28
CA SER A 153 -3.74 1.22 -13.95
C SER A 153 -5.20 1.17 -13.52
N SER A 154 -5.48 1.42 -12.24
CA SER A 154 -6.85 1.42 -11.71
C SER A 154 -7.65 2.64 -12.16
N ILE A 155 -7.01 3.81 -12.25
CA ILE A 155 -7.65 5.04 -12.72
C ILE A 155 -7.93 4.99 -14.22
N SER A 156 -7.04 4.39 -15.00
CA SER A 156 -7.17 4.28 -16.48
C SER A 156 -8.26 3.31 -16.92
N LYS A 157 -8.74 2.43 -16.04
CA LYS A 157 -9.86 1.54 -16.38
C LYS A 157 -11.14 2.36 -16.47
N PRO A 158 -11.96 2.19 -17.55
CA PRO A 158 -13.27 2.83 -17.61
C PRO A 158 -14.09 2.38 -16.39
N VAL A 159 -14.83 3.31 -15.81
CA VAL A 159 -15.85 2.97 -14.81
C VAL A 159 -16.90 2.18 -15.56
N VAL A 160 -16.84 0.85 -15.47
CA VAL A 160 -17.90 -0.01 -15.98
C VAL A 160 -19.14 0.41 -15.19
N GLU A 161 -20.10 1.00 -15.90
CA GLU A 161 -21.36 1.49 -15.34
C GLU A 161 -22.02 0.36 -14.54
N GLU A 162 -21.89 0.43 -13.25
CA GLU A 162 -22.61 -0.42 -12.30
C GLU A 162 -24.14 -0.17 -12.37
N ASN A 163 -24.57 0.73 -13.26
CA ASN A 163 -25.96 1.11 -13.48
C ASN A 163 -26.74 0.17 -14.40
N LYS A 164 -26.12 -0.83 -15.02
CA LYS A 164 -26.90 -1.80 -15.83
C LYS A 164 -27.57 -2.91 -15.04
N ALA A 165 -27.18 -3.13 -13.79
CA ALA A 165 -27.76 -4.19 -12.94
C ALA A 165 -28.94 -3.74 -12.07
N SER A 166 -29.31 -2.46 -12.10
CA SER A 166 -30.44 -1.92 -11.33
C SER A 166 -31.64 -1.50 -12.21
N GLN A 167 -31.60 -1.80 -13.50
CA GLN A 167 -32.69 -1.46 -14.45
C GLN A 167 -33.22 -2.68 -15.23
N LEU A 168 -33.01 -3.91 -14.74
CA LEU A 168 -33.68 -5.10 -15.28
C LEU A 168 -34.49 -5.81 -14.19
#